data_8fb21aa874a9c99f3d0f262018c55604
#
_entry.id   8fb21aa874a9c99f3d0f262018c55604
#
_cell.length_a   1.000
_cell.length_b   1.000
_cell.length_c   1.000
_cell.angle_alpha   90.00
_cell.angle_beta   90.00
_cell.angle_gamma   90.00
#
_symmetry.space_group_name_H-M   'P 1'
#
loop_
_entity.id
_entity.type
_entity.pdbx_description
1 polymer ?
#
loop_
_entity_poly.entity_id
_entity_poly.type
_entity_poly.pdbx_seq_one_letter_code
_entity_poly.pdbx_strand_id
1 'polypeptide(L)'
;MRKRKPWKFIFILLFAVAISLGVYVYQQQYEPDDLFVKVGEGILDNAPEIFSGEPKEVRELRKQEVADTDTQGLRQEYYFGQLNEEEQRGYREIIEGIRAKEKEFYLTIYEDDTVNRVYHAVLMDHPELFWVHNRKQVYKTTFSNANYCMFSPGYSYTDEEIQEIQAAADNACQEVSALVSEGADDYEKAKAVYTYLIDTAEYQESEDDQSMAGIFWRRQAVCAGYAGAAQYLLEYLGVPCIYVEGSTAGSTEGHAWNIITLNGNDYYFDATNGDQPEFLEGDAVQLAEHKTILYDYLCPFPEEYEMTYTPSAEFTVPACSATDMNFDVLNQGCFDSYDYQEILAYCQMRLNNGAAVVRFKFSSQEAFEQARADWINGDAIQEAARYYMTIYGMSQVEYHYGILENMKTIYYMF
;
A
#
# COMPACT_ATOMS: atom_id res chain seq x y z
N MET A 1 -68.16 -1.99 -32.08
CA MET A 1 -68.27 -1.73 -30.61
C MET A 1 -67.65 -2.87 -29.83
N ARG A 2 -66.52 -2.67 -29.26
CA ARG A 2 -65.78 -3.72 -28.50
C ARG A 2 -66.19 -3.61 -27.03
N LYS A 3 -66.89 -4.63 -26.49
CA LYS A 3 -67.30 -4.70 -25.10
C LYS A 3 -66.09 -4.81 -24.18
N ARG A 4 -65.86 -3.82 -23.34
CA ARG A 4 -64.85 -3.84 -22.25
C ARG A 4 -65.33 -4.89 -21.22
N LYS A 5 -64.44 -5.87 -20.93
CA LYS A 5 -64.69 -6.94 -19.96
C LYS A 5 -64.70 -6.36 -18.52
N PRO A 6 -65.72 -6.57 -17.69
CA PRO A 6 -65.83 -6.01 -16.35
C PRO A 6 -64.94 -6.70 -15.31
N TRP A 7 -64.08 -7.65 -15.69
CA TRP A 7 -63.31 -8.50 -14.79
C TRP A 7 -62.18 -7.75 -14.08
N LYS A 8 -61.63 -6.72 -14.69
CA LYS A 8 -60.57 -5.91 -14.03
C LYS A 8 -61.12 -5.10 -12.85
N PHE A 9 -62.36 -4.62 -12.93
CA PHE A 9 -62.99 -3.88 -11.84
C PHE A 9 -63.35 -4.80 -10.65
N ILE A 10 -63.72 -6.06 -10.90
CA ILE A 10 -64.02 -7.03 -9.85
C ILE A 10 -62.75 -7.42 -9.08
N PHE A 11 -61.59 -7.55 -9.76
CA PHE A 11 -60.32 -7.84 -9.10
C PHE A 11 -59.83 -6.68 -8.20
N ILE A 12 -60.00 -5.44 -8.64
CA ILE A 12 -59.63 -4.25 -7.83
C ILE A 12 -60.55 -4.15 -6.61
N LEU A 13 -61.83 -4.46 -6.78
CA LEU A 13 -62.79 -4.43 -5.67
C LEU A 13 -62.54 -5.56 -4.64
N LEU A 14 -62.19 -6.75 -5.10
CA LEU A 14 -61.85 -7.89 -4.24
C LEU A 14 -60.50 -7.65 -3.50
N PHE A 15 -59.57 -7.00 -4.14
CA PHE A 15 -58.29 -6.63 -3.52
C PHE A 15 -58.46 -5.54 -2.45
N ALA A 16 -59.31 -4.54 -2.72
CA ALA A 16 -59.64 -3.52 -1.74
C ALA A 16 -60.40 -4.09 -0.54
N VAL A 17 -61.33 -5.07 -0.77
CA VAL A 17 -62.05 -5.77 0.30
C VAL A 17 -61.11 -6.68 1.11
N ALA A 18 -60.17 -7.35 0.48
CA ALA A 18 -59.16 -8.17 1.19
C ALA A 18 -58.22 -7.34 2.06
N ILE A 19 -57.82 -6.17 1.58
CA ILE A 19 -57.04 -5.21 2.38
C ILE A 19 -57.86 -4.69 3.55
N SER A 20 -59.14 -4.32 3.32
CA SER A 20 -60.06 -3.84 4.37
C SER A 20 -60.34 -4.89 5.43
N LEU A 21 -60.48 -6.17 5.03
CA LEU A 21 -60.65 -7.30 5.95
C LEU A 21 -59.36 -7.62 6.71
N GLY A 22 -58.18 -7.52 6.07
CA GLY A 22 -56.88 -7.69 6.71
C GLY A 22 -56.64 -6.61 7.76
N VAL A 23 -56.98 -5.36 7.46
CA VAL A 23 -56.92 -4.25 8.39
C VAL A 23 -57.92 -4.39 9.54
N TYR A 24 -59.14 -4.88 9.26
CA TYR A 24 -60.17 -5.10 10.29
C TYR A 24 -59.81 -6.23 11.27
N VAL A 25 -59.21 -7.33 10.77
CA VAL A 25 -58.74 -8.45 11.61
C VAL A 25 -57.50 -8.01 12.44
N TYR A 26 -56.65 -7.18 11.89
CA TYR A 26 -55.51 -6.63 12.60
C TYR A 26 -55.90 -5.63 13.68
N GLN A 27 -56.94 -4.81 13.45
CA GLN A 27 -57.48 -3.86 14.43
C GLN A 27 -58.16 -4.52 15.64
N GLN A 28 -58.59 -5.77 15.54
CA GLN A 28 -59.13 -6.52 16.69
C GLN A 28 -58.03 -7.10 17.60
N GLN A 29 -56.79 -7.07 17.18
CA GLN A 29 -55.66 -7.70 17.88
C GLN A 29 -54.68 -6.72 18.49
N TYR A 30 -54.74 -5.42 18.10
CA TYR A 30 -53.80 -4.37 18.56
C TYR A 30 -54.54 -3.04 18.77
N GLU A 31 -54.12 -2.24 19.77
CA GLU A 31 -54.75 -0.96 20.12
C GLU A 31 -54.66 0.09 18.96
N PRO A 32 -55.76 0.85 18.74
CA PRO A 32 -55.97 1.54 17.44
C PRO A 32 -55.20 2.80 17.14
N ASP A 33 -54.54 3.44 18.09
CA ASP A 33 -54.19 4.87 17.94
C ASP A 33 -52.82 5.18 17.33
N ASP A 34 -51.96 4.20 17.11
CA ASP A 34 -50.60 4.44 16.64
C ASP A 34 -50.28 3.96 15.20
N LEU A 35 -51.11 3.03 14.68
CA LEU A 35 -50.82 2.36 13.41
C LEU A 35 -51.29 3.16 12.18
N PHE A 36 -52.43 3.85 12.27
CA PHE A 36 -52.95 4.62 11.15
C PHE A 36 -52.18 5.89 10.84
N VAL A 37 -51.64 6.54 11.85
CA VAL A 37 -50.79 7.75 11.70
C VAL A 37 -49.43 7.34 11.11
N LYS A 38 -48.78 6.32 11.63
CA LYS A 38 -47.50 5.84 11.12
C LYS A 38 -47.58 5.20 9.73
N VAL A 39 -48.65 4.47 9.41
CA VAL A 39 -48.85 3.93 8.06
C VAL A 39 -49.28 5.04 7.08
N GLY A 40 -50.03 6.04 7.52
CA GLY A 40 -50.41 7.18 6.69
C GLY A 40 -49.25 8.10 6.34
N GLU A 41 -48.43 8.42 7.30
CA GLU A 41 -47.20 9.22 7.09
C GLU A 41 -46.18 8.45 6.26
N GLY A 42 -45.93 7.16 6.55
CA GLY A 42 -45.03 6.33 5.77
C GLY A 42 -45.46 6.11 4.32
N ILE A 43 -46.77 6.13 4.02
CA ILE A 43 -47.32 5.98 2.64
C ILE A 43 -47.26 7.30 1.88
N LEU A 44 -47.54 8.44 2.54
CA LEU A 44 -47.55 9.76 1.89
C LEU A 44 -46.14 10.25 1.58
N ASP A 45 -45.20 10.04 2.49
CA ASP A 45 -43.80 10.46 2.32
C ASP A 45 -43.01 9.57 1.36
N ASN A 46 -43.42 8.31 1.19
CA ASN A 46 -42.71 7.34 0.35
C ASN A 46 -43.52 6.82 -0.85
N ALA A 47 -44.67 7.42 -1.13
CA ALA A 47 -45.56 6.93 -2.21
C ALA A 47 -44.91 6.84 -3.60
N PRO A 48 -44.04 7.76 -4.04
CA PRO A 48 -43.28 7.63 -5.28
C PRO A 48 -42.25 6.48 -5.26
N GLU A 49 -41.66 6.22 -4.10
CA GLU A 49 -40.58 5.28 -3.90
C GLU A 49 -41.06 3.84 -3.70
N ILE A 50 -42.23 3.62 -3.09
CA ILE A 50 -42.86 2.30 -3.00
C ILE A 50 -43.17 1.73 -4.38
N PHE A 51 -43.41 2.57 -5.38
CA PHE A 51 -43.65 2.19 -6.76
C PHE A 51 -42.38 2.07 -7.61
N SER A 52 -41.24 2.53 -7.12
CA SER A 52 -39.95 2.44 -7.83
C SER A 52 -39.29 1.07 -7.71
N GLY A 53 -39.65 0.30 -6.69
CA GLY A 53 -39.03 -1.00 -6.39
C GLY A 53 -37.61 -0.86 -5.79
N GLU A 54 -37.16 0.36 -5.43
CA GLU A 54 -35.86 0.61 -4.90
C GLU A 54 -35.68 0.06 -3.47
N PRO A 55 -34.61 -0.65 -3.15
CA PRO A 55 -34.34 -1.12 -1.79
C PRO A 55 -34.31 0.00 -0.76
N LYS A 56 -34.76 -0.33 0.45
CA LYS A 56 -34.76 0.64 1.57
C LYS A 56 -33.38 1.20 1.87
N GLU A 57 -32.38 0.34 1.81
CA GLU A 57 -30.97 0.64 2.08
C GLU A 57 -30.45 1.72 1.11
N VAL A 58 -30.77 1.62 -0.18
CA VAL A 58 -30.40 2.63 -1.20
C VAL A 58 -31.08 3.98 -0.93
N ARG A 59 -32.34 3.94 -0.47
CA ARG A 59 -33.05 5.16 -0.10
C ARG A 59 -32.46 5.84 1.12
N GLU A 60 -32.03 5.06 2.11
CA GLU A 60 -31.34 5.58 3.30
C GLU A 60 -29.99 6.22 2.91
N LEU A 61 -29.17 5.55 2.07
CA LEU A 61 -27.92 6.10 1.54
C LEU A 61 -28.11 7.43 0.81
N ARG A 62 -29.19 7.58 0.04
CA ARG A 62 -29.50 8.84 -0.64
C ARG A 62 -29.98 9.94 0.27
N LYS A 63 -30.64 9.59 1.38
CA LYS A 63 -31.13 10.54 2.38
C LYS A 63 -30.07 10.95 3.38
N GLN A 64 -29.07 10.11 3.58
CA GLN A 64 -27.91 10.53 4.30
C GLN A 64 -27.21 11.62 3.45
N GLU A 65 -27.47 12.89 3.76
CA GLU A 65 -26.41 13.86 3.71
C GLU A 65 -25.27 13.16 4.46
N VAL A 66 -24.22 12.80 3.75
CA VAL A 66 -23.02 12.27 4.39
C VAL A 66 -22.65 13.33 5.40
N ALA A 67 -23.14 13.13 6.63
CA ALA A 67 -22.84 14.01 7.72
C ALA A 67 -21.31 14.13 7.66
N ASP A 68 -20.82 15.35 7.83
CA ASP A 68 -19.40 15.72 7.85
C ASP A 68 -18.72 15.08 9.08
N THR A 69 -19.22 13.88 9.44
CA THR A 69 -18.81 13.07 10.55
C THR A 69 -17.48 12.44 10.19
N ASP A 70 -16.46 13.09 10.70
CA ASP A 70 -15.08 12.62 10.71
C ASP A 70 -14.36 12.57 9.36
N THR A 71 -14.61 13.53 8.49
CA THR A 71 -13.76 13.76 7.32
C THR A 71 -12.36 14.30 7.69
N GLN A 72 -12.12 14.69 8.95
CA GLN A 72 -10.80 15.21 9.36
C GLN A 72 -9.73 14.13 9.27
N GLY A 73 -10.02 12.87 9.63
CA GLY A 73 -9.12 11.75 9.44
C GLY A 73 -8.91 11.44 7.95
N LEU A 74 -9.99 11.26 7.19
CA LEU A 74 -9.93 10.89 5.77
C LEU A 74 -9.35 11.99 4.86
N ARG A 75 -9.39 13.25 5.24
CA ARG A 75 -8.75 14.35 4.47
C ARG A 75 -7.23 14.28 4.45
N GLN A 76 -6.62 13.46 5.28
CA GLN A 76 -5.17 13.22 5.30
C GLN A 76 -4.78 12.07 4.38
N GLU A 77 -5.73 11.23 3.94
CA GLU A 77 -5.49 10.14 3.03
C GLU A 77 -5.13 10.65 1.63
N TYR A 78 -4.05 10.14 1.09
CA TYR A 78 -3.45 10.68 -0.13
C TYR A 78 -4.34 10.49 -1.36
N TYR A 79 -4.86 9.28 -1.54
CA TYR A 79 -5.66 8.92 -2.71
C TYR A 79 -7.11 9.42 -2.58
N PHE A 80 -7.67 9.42 -1.37
CA PHE A 80 -8.96 10.06 -1.10
C PHE A 80 -8.97 11.53 -1.53
N GLY A 81 -7.90 12.26 -1.29
CA GLY A 81 -7.75 13.67 -1.66
C GLY A 81 -7.81 13.94 -3.17
N GLN A 82 -7.61 12.92 -4.01
CA GLN A 82 -7.65 13.01 -5.47
C GLN A 82 -9.00 12.65 -6.08
N LEU A 83 -9.94 12.18 -5.27
CA LEU A 83 -11.28 11.79 -5.69
C LEU A 83 -12.22 13.01 -5.75
N ASN A 84 -13.17 12.99 -6.68
CA ASN A 84 -14.24 13.98 -6.71
C ASN A 84 -15.30 13.68 -5.62
N GLU A 85 -16.28 14.58 -5.42
CA GLU A 85 -17.27 14.45 -4.33
C GLU A 85 -18.09 13.15 -4.39
N GLU A 86 -18.44 12.67 -5.58
CA GLU A 86 -19.16 11.41 -5.77
C GLU A 86 -18.26 10.21 -5.42
N GLU A 87 -17.04 10.20 -5.92
CA GLU A 87 -16.05 9.19 -5.62
C GLU A 87 -15.69 9.17 -4.13
N GLN A 88 -15.53 10.31 -3.48
CA GLN A 88 -15.27 10.43 -2.04
C GLN A 88 -16.42 9.86 -1.20
N ARG A 89 -17.66 9.98 -1.68
CA ARG A 89 -18.81 9.35 -1.04
C ARG A 89 -18.71 7.83 -1.14
N GLY A 90 -18.46 7.30 -2.35
CA GLY A 90 -18.27 5.88 -2.58
C GLY A 90 -17.11 5.30 -1.74
N TYR A 91 -16.02 6.06 -1.58
CA TYR A 91 -14.88 5.68 -0.73
C TYR A 91 -15.31 5.49 0.73
N ARG A 92 -16.12 6.41 1.28
CA ARG A 92 -16.64 6.29 2.65
C ARG A 92 -17.58 5.11 2.81
N GLU A 93 -18.47 4.90 1.83
CA GLU A 93 -19.38 3.75 1.82
C GLU A 93 -18.60 2.42 1.82
N ILE A 94 -17.53 2.34 1.03
CA ILE A 94 -16.68 1.15 0.93
C ILE A 94 -15.94 0.91 2.24
N ILE A 95 -15.28 1.92 2.80
CA ILE A 95 -14.47 1.73 4.02
C ILE A 95 -15.35 1.42 5.24
N GLU A 96 -16.54 2.03 5.34
CA GLU A 96 -17.50 1.75 6.41
C GLU A 96 -18.03 0.30 6.32
N GLY A 97 -18.43 -0.15 5.13
CA GLY A 97 -18.88 -1.52 4.92
C GLY A 97 -17.80 -2.56 5.21
N ILE A 98 -16.55 -2.29 4.78
CA ILE A 98 -15.41 -3.17 5.06
C ILE A 98 -15.08 -3.22 6.56
N ARG A 99 -15.03 -2.09 7.25
CA ARG A 99 -14.76 -2.03 8.69
C ARG A 99 -15.86 -2.70 9.52
N ALA A 100 -17.12 -2.60 9.04
CA ALA A 100 -18.26 -3.33 9.62
C ALA A 100 -18.28 -4.82 9.26
N LYS A 101 -17.36 -5.29 8.41
CA LYS A 101 -17.30 -6.67 7.87
C LYS A 101 -18.62 -7.12 7.23
N GLU A 102 -19.30 -6.18 6.55
CA GLU A 102 -20.51 -6.49 5.81
C GLU A 102 -20.19 -7.36 4.59
N LYS A 103 -20.95 -8.42 4.38
CA LYS A 103 -20.74 -9.33 3.25
C LYS A 103 -21.05 -8.67 1.92
N GLU A 104 -22.05 -7.79 1.93
CA GLU A 104 -22.48 -7.01 0.78
C GLU A 104 -23.19 -5.74 1.26
N PHE A 105 -22.99 -4.65 0.54
CA PHE A 105 -23.61 -3.36 0.82
C PHE A 105 -23.79 -2.55 -0.46
N TYR A 106 -24.68 -1.55 -0.41
CA TYR A 106 -24.97 -0.72 -1.57
C TYR A 106 -24.04 0.48 -1.66
N LEU A 107 -23.60 0.79 -2.90
CA LEU A 107 -22.86 1.98 -3.23
C LEU A 107 -23.73 2.96 -4.03
N THR A 108 -23.55 4.25 -3.78
CA THR A 108 -24.16 5.32 -4.59
C THR A 108 -23.42 5.59 -5.88
N ILE A 109 -22.16 5.18 -6.00
CA ILE A 109 -21.41 5.16 -7.27
C ILE A 109 -21.80 3.93 -8.09
N TYR A 110 -21.80 4.07 -9.42
CA TYR A 110 -22.39 3.05 -10.31
C TYR A 110 -21.46 2.56 -11.42
N GLU A 111 -20.70 3.46 -12.06
CA GLU A 111 -19.87 3.08 -13.21
C GLU A 111 -18.69 2.18 -12.77
N ASP A 112 -18.37 1.15 -13.58
CA ASP A 112 -17.33 0.17 -13.24
C ASP A 112 -15.98 0.83 -12.99
N ASP A 113 -15.59 1.76 -13.85
CA ASP A 113 -14.31 2.46 -13.72
C ASP A 113 -14.27 3.30 -12.44
N THR A 114 -15.39 3.96 -12.10
CA THR A 114 -15.51 4.72 -10.85
C THR A 114 -15.41 3.82 -9.63
N VAL A 115 -16.16 2.70 -9.60
CA VAL A 115 -16.11 1.74 -8.48
C VAL A 115 -14.71 1.13 -8.34
N ASN A 116 -14.06 0.79 -9.47
CA ASN A 116 -12.71 0.24 -9.45
C ASN A 116 -11.70 1.25 -8.89
N ARG A 117 -11.71 2.47 -9.41
CA ARG A 117 -10.83 3.56 -8.99
C ARG A 117 -11.00 3.88 -7.50
N VAL A 118 -12.24 3.98 -7.03
CA VAL A 118 -12.54 4.28 -5.62
C VAL A 118 -12.09 3.14 -4.71
N TYR A 119 -12.36 1.89 -5.08
CA TYR A 119 -11.92 0.74 -4.30
C TYR A 119 -10.40 0.62 -4.25
N HIS A 120 -9.72 0.90 -5.36
CA HIS A 120 -8.27 0.93 -5.43
C HIS A 120 -7.70 2.00 -4.51
N ALA A 121 -8.26 3.22 -4.52
CA ALA A 121 -7.88 4.28 -3.59
C ALA A 121 -7.99 3.84 -2.12
N VAL A 122 -9.09 3.15 -1.74
CA VAL A 122 -9.26 2.61 -0.37
C VAL A 122 -8.14 1.63 -0.02
N LEU A 123 -7.79 0.72 -0.92
CA LEU A 123 -6.75 -0.28 -0.64
C LEU A 123 -5.34 0.32 -0.55
N MET A 124 -5.06 1.35 -1.35
CA MET A 124 -3.76 2.04 -1.33
C MET A 124 -3.59 2.96 -0.12
N ASP A 125 -4.67 3.57 0.38
CA ASP A 125 -4.63 4.41 1.57
C ASP A 125 -4.65 3.60 2.88
N HIS A 126 -5.10 2.32 2.87
CA HIS A 126 -5.41 1.56 4.09
C HIS A 126 -4.75 0.18 4.13
N PRO A 127 -3.43 0.09 4.35
CA PRO A 127 -2.72 -1.19 4.47
C PRO A 127 -3.23 -2.04 5.65
N GLU A 128 -3.82 -1.40 6.66
CA GLU A 128 -4.44 -2.08 7.81
C GLU A 128 -5.66 -2.92 7.45
N LEU A 129 -6.26 -2.72 6.26
CA LEU A 129 -7.36 -3.55 5.77
C LEU A 129 -6.87 -4.85 5.10
N PHE A 130 -5.80 -5.44 5.60
CA PHE A 130 -5.13 -6.62 5.04
C PHE A 130 -6.04 -7.84 4.85
N TRP A 131 -7.20 -7.87 5.52
CA TRP A 131 -8.18 -8.95 5.40
C TRP A 131 -9.10 -8.83 4.18
N VAL A 132 -8.91 -7.81 3.36
CA VAL A 132 -9.71 -7.56 2.15
C VAL A 132 -8.90 -7.88 0.91
N HIS A 133 -9.47 -8.68 0.01
CA HIS A 133 -8.86 -8.92 -1.29
C HIS A 133 -9.05 -7.74 -2.25
N ASN A 134 -8.13 -7.59 -3.18
CA ASN A 134 -8.36 -6.76 -4.37
C ASN A 134 -9.45 -7.33 -5.29
N ARG A 135 -9.91 -8.57 -5.06
CA ARG A 135 -11.04 -9.18 -5.77
C ARG A 135 -12.34 -8.80 -5.10
N LYS A 136 -13.28 -8.29 -5.88
CA LYS A 136 -14.62 -7.90 -5.45
C LYS A 136 -15.67 -8.41 -6.43
N GLN A 137 -16.92 -8.43 -5.98
CA GLN A 137 -18.09 -8.68 -6.83
C GLN A 137 -18.98 -7.45 -6.83
N VAL A 138 -19.44 -7.03 -8.00
CA VAL A 138 -20.31 -5.87 -8.18
C VAL A 138 -21.52 -6.28 -8.97
N TYR A 139 -22.71 -6.09 -8.39
CA TYR A 139 -24.00 -6.33 -9.03
C TYR A 139 -24.69 -5.01 -9.30
N LYS A 140 -25.02 -4.74 -10.57
CA LYS A 140 -25.66 -3.49 -10.98
C LYS A 140 -27.16 -3.63 -11.13
N THR A 141 -27.90 -2.66 -10.61
CA THR A 141 -29.34 -2.58 -10.76
C THR A 141 -29.76 -1.16 -11.10
N THR A 142 -30.63 -1.02 -12.08
CA THR A 142 -31.21 0.25 -12.51
C THR A 142 -32.68 0.28 -12.16
N PHE A 143 -33.12 1.27 -11.40
CA PHE A 143 -34.53 1.59 -11.17
C PHE A 143 -34.93 2.81 -11.98
N SER A 144 -36.24 3.05 -12.11
CA SER A 144 -36.78 4.09 -12.99
C SER A 144 -36.19 5.50 -12.78
N ASN A 145 -35.58 5.76 -11.65
CA ASN A 145 -35.04 7.05 -11.24
C ASN A 145 -33.68 6.98 -10.58
N ALA A 146 -33.02 5.80 -10.56
CA ALA A 146 -31.71 5.66 -9.94
C ALA A 146 -30.95 4.41 -10.37
N ASN A 147 -29.65 4.59 -10.49
CA ASN A 147 -28.66 3.53 -10.62
C ASN A 147 -27.95 3.35 -9.30
N TYR A 148 -27.68 2.11 -8.91
CA TYR A 148 -26.83 1.76 -7.79
C TYR A 148 -26.20 0.40 -8.03
N CYS A 149 -25.10 0.13 -7.33
CA CYS A 149 -24.51 -1.21 -7.34
C CYS A 149 -24.49 -1.80 -5.93
N MET A 150 -24.66 -3.11 -5.85
CA MET A 150 -24.36 -3.87 -4.66
C MET A 150 -22.92 -4.34 -4.75
N PHE A 151 -22.12 -4.02 -3.73
CA PHE A 151 -20.71 -4.31 -3.64
C PHE A 151 -20.49 -5.41 -2.60
N SER A 152 -19.70 -6.43 -2.97
CA SER A 152 -19.32 -7.52 -2.08
C SER A 152 -17.80 -7.60 -2.06
N PRO A 153 -17.14 -7.08 -1.00
CA PRO A 153 -15.70 -7.26 -0.83
C PRO A 153 -15.40 -8.74 -0.57
N GLY A 154 -14.26 -9.22 -1.07
CA GLY A 154 -13.74 -10.52 -0.68
C GLY A 154 -13.01 -10.40 0.66
N TYR A 155 -13.27 -11.33 1.60
CA TYR A 155 -12.54 -11.40 2.87
C TYR A 155 -11.70 -12.67 2.93
N SER A 156 -10.45 -12.55 3.42
CA SER A 156 -9.45 -13.62 3.38
C SER A 156 -9.38 -14.45 4.64
N TYR A 157 -9.69 -13.86 5.80
CA TYR A 157 -9.35 -14.43 7.10
C TYR A 157 -10.57 -14.55 8.00
N THR A 158 -10.50 -15.49 8.94
CA THR A 158 -11.41 -15.57 10.09
C THR A 158 -11.13 -14.44 11.08
N ASP A 159 -12.07 -14.18 11.99
CA ASP A 159 -11.87 -13.15 13.02
C ASP A 159 -10.70 -13.47 13.94
N GLU A 160 -10.42 -14.74 14.21
CA GLU A 160 -9.28 -15.20 14.98
C GLU A 160 -7.96 -14.93 14.25
N GLU A 161 -7.86 -15.25 12.96
CA GLU A 161 -6.67 -14.98 12.15
C GLU A 161 -6.42 -13.47 12.02
N ILE A 162 -7.46 -12.65 11.84
CA ILE A 162 -7.32 -11.19 11.81
C ILE A 162 -6.72 -10.68 13.14
N GLN A 163 -7.15 -11.22 14.29
CA GLN A 163 -6.58 -10.84 15.58
C GLN A 163 -5.12 -11.28 15.74
N GLU A 164 -4.75 -12.46 15.25
CA GLU A 164 -3.37 -12.94 15.27
C GLU A 164 -2.46 -12.08 14.38
N ILE A 165 -2.90 -11.75 13.18
CA ILE A 165 -2.16 -10.90 12.24
C ILE A 165 -2.00 -9.49 12.81
N GLN A 166 -3.08 -8.91 13.36
CA GLN A 166 -3.02 -7.60 14.00
C GLN A 166 -2.05 -7.58 15.18
N ALA A 167 -2.09 -8.61 16.03
CA ALA A 167 -1.14 -8.72 17.15
C ALA A 167 0.32 -8.84 16.66
N ALA A 168 0.56 -9.52 15.54
CA ALA A 168 1.89 -9.60 14.93
C ALA A 168 2.34 -8.23 14.37
N ALA A 169 1.43 -7.48 13.74
CA ALA A 169 1.70 -6.12 13.27
C ALA A 169 1.98 -5.15 14.43
N ASP A 170 1.19 -5.22 15.49
CA ASP A 170 1.40 -4.40 16.71
C ASP A 170 2.75 -4.70 17.37
N ASN A 171 3.17 -5.98 17.38
CA ASN A 171 4.49 -6.38 17.85
C ASN A 171 5.61 -5.81 16.96
N ALA A 172 5.45 -5.86 15.63
CA ALA A 172 6.39 -5.27 14.69
C ALA A 172 6.56 -3.75 14.92
N CYS A 173 5.46 -3.04 15.19
CA CYS A 173 5.50 -1.62 15.58
C CYS A 173 6.36 -1.38 16.83
N GLN A 174 6.24 -2.25 17.84
CA GLN A 174 7.05 -2.14 19.06
C GLN A 174 8.53 -2.46 18.80
N GLU A 175 8.80 -3.50 18.02
CA GLU A 175 10.16 -3.89 17.63
C GLU A 175 10.87 -2.76 16.86
N VAL A 176 10.21 -2.19 15.85
CA VAL A 176 10.78 -1.06 15.08
C VAL A 176 10.97 0.17 15.95
N SER A 177 10.00 0.49 16.85
CA SER A 177 10.17 1.60 17.80
C SER A 177 11.38 1.42 18.72
N ALA A 178 11.71 0.19 19.09
CA ALA A 178 12.88 -0.10 19.92
C ALA A 178 14.23 0.06 19.18
N LEU A 179 14.21 0.01 17.84
CA LEU A 179 15.37 0.27 17.00
C LEU A 179 15.65 1.77 16.80
N VAL A 180 14.67 2.61 17.09
CA VAL A 180 14.73 4.05 16.87
C VAL A 180 15.11 4.76 18.17
N SER A 181 16.13 5.60 18.14
CA SER A 181 16.57 6.38 19.31
C SER A 181 15.54 7.46 19.67
N GLU A 182 15.48 7.86 20.95
CA GLU A 182 14.69 9.00 21.37
C GLU A 182 15.15 10.28 20.63
N GLY A 183 14.24 10.92 19.91
CA GLY A 183 14.54 12.13 19.14
C GLY A 183 15.15 11.87 17.75
N ALA A 184 15.13 10.61 17.28
CA ALA A 184 15.52 10.27 15.91
C ALA A 184 14.73 11.10 14.88
N ASP A 185 15.40 11.51 13.82
CA ASP A 185 14.76 12.18 12.69
C ASP A 185 13.99 11.18 11.81
N ASP A 186 13.26 11.71 10.83
CA ASP A 186 12.40 10.87 9.99
C ASP A 186 13.19 9.96 9.05
N TYR A 187 14.44 10.33 8.69
CA TYR A 187 15.33 9.45 7.93
C TYR A 187 15.80 8.25 8.76
N GLU A 188 16.18 8.46 10.03
CA GLU A 188 16.58 7.39 10.93
C GLU A 188 15.42 6.40 11.16
N LYS A 189 14.18 6.91 11.30
CA LYS A 189 12.98 6.08 11.38
C LYS A 189 12.75 5.29 10.09
N ALA A 190 12.83 5.95 8.93
CA ALA A 190 12.66 5.30 7.63
C ALA A 190 13.70 4.20 7.42
N LYS A 191 14.97 4.45 7.75
CA LYS A 191 16.04 3.46 7.69
C LYS A 191 15.80 2.28 8.63
N ALA A 192 15.28 2.53 9.84
CA ALA A 192 14.95 1.46 10.79
C ALA A 192 13.85 0.54 10.23
N VAL A 193 12.78 1.11 9.65
CA VAL A 193 11.72 0.35 8.98
C VAL A 193 12.28 -0.45 7.80
N TYR A 194 13.09 0.18 6.95
CA TYR A 194 13.73 -0.46 5.80
C TYR A 194 14.53 -1.70 6.20
N THR A 195 15.44 -1.51 7.16
CA THR A 195 16.28 -2.58 7.68
C THR A 195 15.46 -3.68 8.34
N TYR A 196 14.46 -3.30 9.16
CA TYR A 196 13.59 -4.25 9.85
C TYR A 196 12.85 -5.16 8.88
N LEU A 197 12.26 -4.61 7.82
CA LEU A 197 11.53 -5.39 6.82
C LEU A 197 12.43 -6.43 6.14
N ILE A 198 13.62 -6.01 5.72
CA ILE A 198 14.60 -6.88 5.04
C ILE A 198 15.18 -7.95 5.99
N ASP A 199 15.46 -7.59 7.24
CA ASP A 199 16.01 -8.53 8.22
C ASP A 199 14.99 -9.59 8.70
N THR A 200 13.68 -9.27 8.63
CA THR A 200 12.64 -10.12 9.24
C THR A 200 11.77 -10.87 8.26
N ALA A 201 11.81 -10.56 6.98
CA ALA A 201 11.04 -11.23 5.94
C ALA A 201 11.95 -11.74 4.82
N GLU A 202 11.39 -12.55 3.93
CA GLU A 202 12.03 -13.05 2.71
C GLU A 202 11.16 -12.72 1.51
N TYR A 203 11.76 -12.26 0.42
CA TYR A 203 11.04 -12.07 -0.84
C TYR A 203 10.67 -13.43 -1.44
N GLN A 204 9.43 -13.83 -1.24
CA GLN A 204 8.93 -15.12 -1.69
C GLN A 204 7.41 -15.07 -1.91
N GLU A 205 6.95 -15.71 -3.00
CA GLU A 205 5.53 -15.93 -3.23
C GLU A 205 4.95 -16.86 -2.15
N SER A 206 3.79 -16.49 -1.62
CA SER A 206 3.03 -17.25 -0.63
C SER A 206 1.52 -16.96 -0.77
N GLU A 207 0.69 -17.62 0.03
CA GLU A 207 -0.76 -17.40 0.01
C GLU A 207 -1.17 -15.96 0.42
N ASP A 208 -0.38 -15.34 1.30
CA ASP A 208 -0.68 -14.03 1.90
C ASP A 208 0.26 -12.91 1.42
N ASP A 209 1.03 -13.16 0.36
CA ASP A 209 2.18 -12.35 -0.08
C ASP A 209 1.85 -10.94 -0.57
N GLN A 210 0.57 -10.67 -0.94
CA GLN A 210 0.11 -9.40 -1.50
C GLN A 210 -0.29 -8.36 -0.45
N SER A 211 -0.14 -8.66 0.84
CA SER A 211 -0.53 -7.75 1.93
C SER A 211 0.49 -7.76 3.06
N MET A 212 0.38 -6.80 3.97
CA MET A 212 1.23 -6.75 5.17
C MET A 212 1.14 -8.01 6.04
N ALA A 213 0.09 -8.83 5.89
CA ALA A 213 -0.04 -10.11 6.58
C ALA A 213 1.09 -11.08 6.19
N GLY A 214 1.51 -11.07 4.92
CA GLY A 214 2.68 -11.85 4.46
C GLY A 214 3.93 -11.50 5.26
N ILE A 215 4.22 -10.21 5.45
CA ILE A 215 5.37 -9.74 6.23
C ILE A 215 5.24 -10.07 7.72
N PHE A 216 4.15 -9.65 8.37
CA PHE A 216 4.07 -9.72 9.82
C PHE A 216 3.75 -11.13 10.35
N TRP A 217 2.98 -11.91 9.61
CA TRP A 217 2.52 -13.23 10.05
C TRP A 217 3.31 -14.39 9.43
N ARG A 218 3.59 -14.32 8.10
CA ARG A 218 4.28 -15.40 7.37
C ARG A 218 5.77 -15.20 7.25
N ARG A 219 6.27 -13.96 7.37
CA ARG A 219 7.66 -13.57 7.11
C ARG A 219 8.06 -13.80 5.64
N GLN A 220 7.08 -13.79 4.74
CA GLN A 220 7.26 -13.98 3.31
C GLN A 220 6.25 -13.12 2.56
N ALA A 221 6.72 -12.32 1.61
CA ALA A 221 5.86 -11.51 0.77
C ALA A 221 6.53 -11.16 -0.55
N VAL A 222 5.75 -10.62 -1.49
CA VAL A 222 6.23 -9.95 -2.68
C VAL A 222 6.10 -8.42 -2.51
N CYS A 223 6.38 -7.66 -3.55
CA CYS A 223 6.46 -6.19 -3.50
C CYS A 223 5.24 -5.52 -2.84
N ALA A 224 4.02 -5.97 -3.13
CA ALA A 224 2.80 -5.41 -2.53
C ALA A 224 2.77 -5.57 -1.00
N GLY A 225 3.19 -6.73 -0.49
CA GLY A 225 3.29 -6.98 0.95
C GLY A 225 4.36 -6.14 1.64
N TYR A 226 5.54 -6.00 1.02
CA TYR A 226 6.61 -5.11 1.51
C TYR A 226 6.15 -3.66 1.55
N ALA A 227 5.56 -3.14 0.47
CA ALA A 227 5.10 -1.76 0.39
C ALA A 227 3.96 -1.45 1.38
N GLY A 228 3.00 -2.38 1.55
CA GLY A 228 1.93 -2.23 2.55
C GLY A 228 2.46 -2.26 3.99
N ALA A 229 3.39 -3.17 4.30
CA ALA A 229 4.01 -3.24 5.62
C ALA A 229 4.89 -2.01 5.90
N ALA A 230 5.61 -1.50 4.89
CA ALA A 230 6.39 -0.27 5.00
C ALA A 230 5.50 0.93 5.33
N GLN A 231 4.40 1.11 4.58
CA GLN A 231 3.43 2.19 4.85
C GLN A 231 2.91 2.09 6.29
N TYR A 232 2.45 0.93 6.72
CA TYR A 232 1.91 0.71 8.07
C TYR A 232 2.91 1.08 9.18
N LEU A 233 4.18 0.65 9.06
CA LEU A 233 5.21 0.94 10.06
C LEU A 233 5.69 2.39 10.04
N LEU A 234 5.83 2.99 8.85
CA LEU A 234 6.23 4.39 8.69
C LEU A 234 5.19 5.34 9.25
N GLU A 235 3.91 5.11 8.94
CA GLU A 235 2.80 5.89 9.50
C GLU A 235 2.72 5.77 11.02
N TYR A 236 2.93 4.56 11.56
CA TYR A 236 3.01 4.36 13.01
C TYR A 236 4.13 5.18 13.66
N LEU A 237 5.29 5.32 13.01
CA LEU A 237 6.41 6.17 13.48
C LEU A 237 6.22 7.66 13.17
N GLY A 238 5.13 8.03 12.49
CA GLY A 238 4.80 9.41 12.12
C GLY A 238 5.59 9.92 10.91
N VAL A 239 6.13 9.04 10.07
CA VAL A 239 6.75 9.38 8.78
C VAL A 239 5.69 9.31 7.68
N PRO A 240 5.36 10.43 6.99
CA PRO A 240 4.40 10.39 5.90
C PRO A 240 4.86 9.44 4.78
N CYS A 241 3.98 8.54 4.39
CA CYS A 241 4.26 7.50 3.41
C CYS A 241 3.02 7.25 2.55
N ILE A 242 3.23 7.01 1.26
CA ILE A 242 2.19 6.55 0.35
C ILE A 242 2.63 5.24 -0.32
N TYR A 243 1.67 4.37 -0.56
CA TYR A 243 1.84 3.15 -1.35
C TYR A 243 1.72 3.50 -2.83
N VAL A 244 2.60 3.02 -3.68
CA VAL A 244 2.62 3.29 -5.12
C VAL A 244 2.67 1.99 -5.90
N GLU A 245 1.85 1.88 -6.93
CA GLU A 245 1.91 0.82 -7.93
C GLU A 245 2.36 1.36 -9.27
N GLY A 246 3.04 0.53 -10.05
CA GLY A 246 3.49 0.90 -11.37
C GLY A 246 4.01 -0.25 -12.20
N SER A 247 4.72 0.08 -13.26
CA SER A 247 5.33 -0.86 -14.20
C SER A 247 6.83 -0.87 -14.10
N THR A 248 7.41 -2.03 -14.43
CA THR A 248 8.86 -2.23 -14.53
C THR A 248 9.29 -2.21 -15.99
N ALA A 249 10.30 -1.42 -16.34
CA ALA A 249 10.83 -1.33 -17.68
C ALA A 249 11.33 -2.70 -18.19
N GLY A 250 10.86 -3.11 -19.35
CA GLY A 250 11.24 -4.39 -19.96
C GLY A 250 10.55 -5.61 -19.37
N SER A 251 9.63 -5.46 -18.43
CA SER A 251 8.82 -6.52 -17.83
C SER A 251 7.33 -6.30 -18.12
N THR A 252 6.55 -7.38 -18.06
CA THR A 252 5.08 -7.34 -18.02
C THR A 252 4.54 -7.39 -16.59
N GLU A 253 5.42 -7.56 -15.62
CA GLU A 253 5.07 -7.59 -14.21
C GLU A 253 4.99 -6.17 -13.65
N GLY A 254 4.00 -5.92 -12.81
CA GLY A 254 3.87 -4.70 -12.02
C GLY A 254 4.87 -4.71 -10.86
N HIS A 255 5.07 -3.55 -10.26
CA HIS A 255 5.85 -3.38 -9.04
C HIS A 255 5.11 -2.47 -8.07
N ALA A 256 5.33 -2.67 -6.78
CA ALA A 256 4.81 -1.80 -5.72
C ALA A 256 5.96 -1.34 -4.83
N TRP A 257 5.94 -0.06 -4.48
CA TRP A 257 6.93 0.61 -3.63
C TRP A 257 6.27 1.72 -2.81
N ASN A 258 7.05 2.52 -2.11
CA ASN A 258 6.54 3.66 -1.38
C ASN A 258 7.22 4.97 -1.83
N ILE A 259 6.52 6.08 -1.60
CA ILE A 259 7.12 7.41 -1.56
C ILE A 259 6.96 7.93 -0.13
N ILE A 260 8.05 8.42 0.45
CA ILE A 260 8.11 8.95 1.82
C ILE A 260 8.44 10.43 1.79
N THR A 261 7.90 11.21 2.72
CA THR A 261 8.23 12.62 2.84
C THR A 261 9.19 12.86 4.01
N LEU A 262 10.40 13.31 3.72
CA LEU A 262 11.44 13.63 4.71
C LEU A 262 11.81 15.12 4.60
N ASN A 263 11.70 15.86 5.70
CA ASN A 263 12.02 17.30 5.74
C ASN A 263 11.31 18.14 4.66
N GLY A 264 10.08 17.69 4.25
CA GLY A 264 9.26 18.39 3.25
C GLY A 264 9.62 18.09 1.78
N ASN A 265 10.50 17.13 1.52
CA ASN A 265 10.82 16.59 0.19
C ASN A 265 10.39 15.13 0.10
N ASP A 266 10.05 14.70 -1.11
CA ASP A 266 9.59 13.34 -1.38
C ASP A 266 10.72 12.48 -1.95
N TYR A 267 10.80 11.22 -1.48
CA TYR A 267 11.84 10.26 -1.84
C TYR A 267 11.22 8.89 -2.11
N TYR A 268 11.77 8.15 -3.07
CA TYR A 268 11.46 6.74 -3.27
C TYR A 268 11.95 5.90 -2.10
N PHE A 269 11.18 4.88 -1.76
CA PHE A 269 11.48 3.91 -0.71
C PHE A 269 11.03 2.53 -1.18
N ASP A 270 11.97 1.63 -1.40
CA ASP A 270 11.69 0.31 -1.97
C ASP A 270 12.43 -0.79 -1.23
N ALA A 271 11.83 -1.27 -0.15
CA ALA A 271 12.41 -2.33 0.67
C ALA A 271 12.42 -3.70 -0.05
N THR A 272 11.55 -3.90 -1.05
CA THR A 272 11.54 -5.10 -1.87
C THR A 272 12.87 -5.29 -2.61
N ASN A 273 13.28 -4.26 -3.36
CA ASN A 273 14.54 -4.31 -4.08
C ASN A 273 15.76 -4.27 -3.15
N GLY A 274 15.57 -3.70 -1.97
CA GLY A 274 16.59 -3.70 -0.91
C GLY A 274 16.93 -5.10 -0.40
N ASP A 275 15.97 -6.03 -0.48
CA ASP A 275 16.06 -7.43 -0.06
C ASP A 275 16.44 -8.39 -1.22
N GLN A 276 17.07 -7.87 -2.27
CA GLN A 276 17.41 -8.70 -3.43
C GLN A 276 18.89 -8.56 -3.83
N PRO A 277 19.83 -9.00 -2.98
CA PRO A 277 21.26 -9.01 -3.31
C PRO A 277 21.60 -9.84 -4.56
N GLU A 278 20.68 -10.68 -5.03
CA GLU A 278 20.78 -11.42 -6.30
C GLU A 278 20.83 -10.51 -7.53
N PHE A 279 20.44 -9.25 -7.40
CA PHE A 279 20.58 -8.24 -8.47
C PHE A 279 22.02 -7.79 -8.71
N LEU A 280 22.93 -8.10 -7.79
CA LEU A 280 24.34 -7.75 -7.93
C LEU A 280 25.00 -8.62 -9.01
N GLU A 281 25.76 -7.98 -9.90
CA GLU A 281 26.71 -8.69 -10.74
C GLU A 281 27.95 -9.09 -9.92
N GLY A 282 28.56 -10.21 -10.19
CA GLY A 282 29.74 -10.71 -9.50
C GLY A 282 29.44 -11.84 -8.53
N ASP A 283 29.81 -11.70 -7.28
CA ASP A 283 29.70 -12.74 -6.23
C ASP A 283 28.35 -12.63 -5.49
N ALA A 284 27.24 -12.48 -6.24
CA ALA A 284 25.89 -12.26 -5.71
C ALA A 284 25.48 -13.33 -4.68
N VAL A 285 25.83 -14.60 -4.92
CA VAL A 285 25.49 -15.72 -4.03
C VAL A 285 26.10 -15.52 -2.64
N GLN A 286 27.36 -15.15 -2.55
CA GLN A 286 28.06 -14.93 -1.27
C GLN A 286 27.50 -13.70 -0.55
N LEU A 287 27.18 -12.65 -1.28
CA LEU A 287 26.55 -11.45 -0.74
C LEU A 287 25.13 -11.71 -0.25
N ALA A 288 24.36 -12.56 -0.96
CA ALA A 288 23.04 -13.01 -0.54
C ALA A 288 23.11 -13.90 0.73
N GLU A 289 24.06 -14.85 0.79
CA GLU A 289 24.29 -15.67 1.99
C GLU A 289 24.63 -14.80 3.23
N HIS A 290 25.29 -13.68 3.00
CA HIS A 290 25.58 -12.67 4.05
C HIS A 290 24.38 -11.76 4.39
N LYS A 291 23.25 -11.91 3.70
CA LYS A 291 22.06 -11.02 3.83
C LYS A 291 22.44 -9.55 3.63
N THR A 292 23.18 -9.26 2.56
CA THR A 292 23.59 -7.89 2.21
C THR A 292 22.37 -7.06 1.84
N ILE A 293 22.11 -5.99 2.58
CA ILE A 293 21.02 -5.05 2.31
C ILE A 293 21.45 -4.07 1.22
N LEU A 294 20.64 -3.93 0.17
CA LEU A 294 20.86 -2.94 -0.89
C LEU A 294 20.23 -1.60 -0.51
N TYR A 295 20.95 -0.80 0.29
CA TYR A 295 20.51 0.55 0.67
C TYR A 295 20.43 1.53 -0.51
N ASP A 296 20.76 1.09 -1.74
CA ASP A 296 20.57 1.85 -2.96
C ASP A 296 19.10 2.22 -3.22
N TYR A 297 18.19 1.43 -2.69
CA TYR A 297 16.76 1.60 -2.84
C TYR A 297 16.09 2.35 -1.66
N LEU A 298 16.90 2.81 -0.68
CA LEU A 298 16.48 3.76 0.34
C LEU A 298 16.86 5.17 -0.10
N CYS A 299 15.91 5.97 -0.51
CA CYS A 299 16.09 7.30 -1.09
C CYS A 299 17.06 7.29 -2.29
N PRO A 300 16.84 6.44 -3.31
CA PRO A 300 17.66 6.41 -4.51
C PRO A 300 17.70 7.76 -5.22
N PHE A 301 18.68 7.97 -6.08
CA PHE A 301 18.62 9.08 -7.01
C PHE A 301 17.45 8.89 -7.96
N PRO A 302 16.58 9.90 -8.13
CA PRO A 302 15.35 9.74 -8.93
C PRO A 302 15.63 9.27 -10.35
N GLU A 303 16.63 9.85 -11.02
CA GLU A 303 17.00 9.47 -12.38
C GLU A 303 17.43 8.00 -12.53
N GLU A 304 17.98 7.38 -11.48
CA GLU A 304 18.36 5.97 -11.48
C GLU A 304 17.16 5.07 -11.28
N TYR A 305 16.28 5.43 -10.35
CA TYR A 305 15.08 4.66 -10.04
C TYR A 305 14.04 4.70 -11.17
N GLU A 306 13.80 5.88 -11.74
CA GLU A 306 12.85 6.13 -12.81
C GLU A 306 13.22 5.51 -14.15
N MET A 307 14.51 5.11 -14.35
CA MET A 307 14.88 4.31 -15.51
C MET A 307 14.20 2.93 -15.52
N THR A 308 13.89 2.41 -14.35
CA THR A 308 13.32 1.06 -14.19
C THR A 308 11.84 1.10 -13.85
N TYR A 309 11.39 2.05 -13.02
CA TYR A 309 10.04 2.07 -12.46
C TYR A 309 9.26 3.31 -12.89
N THR A 310 8.01 3.08 -13.32
CA THR A 310 7.10 4.16 -13.73
C THR A 310 5.79 4.00 -12.99
N PRO A 311 5.34 4.99 -12.20
CA PRO A 311 4.06 4.95 -11.51
C PRO A 311 2.87 4.75 -12.46
N SER A 312 1.83 4.09 -11.98
CA SER A 312 0.55 4.00 -12.69
C SER A 312 -0.02 5.40 -12.94
N ALA A 313 -0.65 5.60 -14.10
CA ALA A 313 -1.28 6.86 -14.47
C ALA A 313 -2.68 7.06 -13.83
N GLU A 314 -3.16 6.11 -13.02
CA GLU A 314 -4.50 6.18 -12.42
C GLU A 314 -4.61 7.32 -11.40
N PHE A 315 -3.55 7.52 -10.62
CA PHE A 315 -3.42 8.60 -9.64
C PHE A 315 -2.14 9.38 -9.86
N THR A 316 -2.16 10.64 -9.46
CA THR A 316 -0.93 11.46 -9.44
C THR A 316 -0.14 11.08 -8.18
N VAL A 317 1.18 10.91 -8.31
CA VAL A 317 2.10 10.73 -7.18
C VAL A 317 3.05 11.92 -7.06
N PRO A 318 3.63 12.20 -5.87
CA PRO A 318 4.61 13.26 -5.72
C PRO A 318 5.83 13.03 -6.61
N ALA A 319 6.39 14.10 -7.14
CA ALA A 319 7.66 14.03 -7.87
C ALA A 319 8.83 13.98 -6.88
N CYS A 320 9.57 12.89 -6.89
CA CYS A 320 10.83 12.81 -6.17
C CYS A 320 11.92 13.53 -6.95
N SER A 321 12.59 14.49 -6.35
CA SER A 321 13.66 15.26 -6.99
C SER A 321 14.87 15.52 -6.11
N ALA A 322 14.76 15.23 -4.82
CA ALA A 322 15.82 15.43 -3.84
C ALA A 322 16.74 14.21 -3.76
N THR A 323 18.01 14.42 -3.47
CA THR A 323 19.05 13.39 -3.41
C THR A 323 19.83 13.41 -2.10
N ASP A 324 19.62 14.40 -1.26
CA ASP A 324 20.39 14.64 -0.04
C ASP A 324 20.18 13.60 1.07
N MET A 325 19.05 12.87 1.02
CA MET A 325 18.77 11.75 1.93
C MET A 325 19.21 10.38 1.38
N ASN A 326 19.91 10.34 0.25
CA ASN A 326 20.46 9.08 -0.25
C ASN A 326 21.45 8.49 0.76
N PHE A 327 21.38 7.16 0.96
CA PHE A 327 22.18 6.46 1.96
C PHE A 327 23.69 6.73 1.81
N ASP A 328 24.21 6.68 0.58
CA ASP A 328 25.65 6.87 0.34
C ASP A 328 26.09 8.33 0.49
N VAL A 329 25.23 9.29 0.14
CA VAL A 329 25.47 10.73 0.36
C VAL A 329 25.61 10.99 1.86
N LEU A 330 24.65 10.51 2.68
CA LEU A 330 24.68 10.69 4.14
C LEU A 330 25.87 9.99 4.80
N ASN A 331 26.34 8.87 4.24
CA ASN A 331 27.49 8.11 4.75
C ASN A 331 28.82 8.49 4.09
N GLN A 332 28.88 9.57 3.29
CA GLN A 332 30.10 10.06 2.61
C GLN A 332 30.72 9.02 1.65
N GLY A 333 29.90 8.11 1.14
CA GLY A 333 30.28 7.04 0.21
C GLY A 333 29.83 7.27 -1.22
N CYS A 334 29.33 8.48 -1.54
CA CYS A 334 28.96 8.88 -2.90
C CYS A 334 30.00 9.85 -3.46
N PHE A 335 30.59 9.52 -4.62
CA PHE A 335 31.69 10.26 -5.24
C PHE A 335 31.28 10.82 -6.60
N ASP A 336 31.58 12.12 -6.84
CA ASP A 336 31.31 12.78 -8.12
C ASP A 336 32.34 12.48 -9.19
N SER A 337 33.55 12.10 -8.78
CA SER A 337 34.67 11.75 -9.65
C SER A 337 35.46 10.58 -9.09
N TYR A 338 36.20 9.88 -9.95
CA TYR A 338 37.05 8.80 -9.51
C TYR A 338 38.37 9.34 -8.99
N ASP A 339 38.64 9.13 -7.68
CA ASP A 339 39.97 9.30 -7.04
C ASP A 339 40.24 8.05 -6.19
N TYR A 340 41.26 7.28 -6.59
CA TYR A 340 41.62 6.05 -5.91
C TYR A 340 41.96 6.26 -4.44
N GLN A 341 42.67 7.35 -4.09
CA GLN A 341 43.13 7.60 -2.71
C GLN A 341 41.96 7.99 -1.79
N GLU A 342 40.99 8.73 -2.33
CA GLU A 342 39.78 9.11 -1.61
C GLU A 342 38.91 7.89 -1.32
N ILE A 343 38.69 7.03 -2.32
CA ILE A 343 37.91 5.82 -2.16
C ILE A 343 38.57 4.84 -1.20
N LEU A 344 39.93 4.67 -1.32
CA LEU A 344 40.66 3.82 -0.41
C LEU A 344 40.58 4.32 1.05
N ALA A 345 40.72 5.64 1.27
CA ALA A 345 40.57 6.23 2.59
C ALA A 345 39.15 6.01 3.16
N TYR A 346 38.13 6.15 2.34
CA TYR A 346 36.76 5.82 2.71
C TYR A 346 36.58 4.34 3.08
N CYS A 347 37.08 3.41 2.27
CA CYS A 347 37.07 1.99 2.58
C CYS A 347 37.75 1.68 3.93
N GLN A 348 38.94 2.26 4.17
CA GLN A 348 39.67 2.09 5.43
C GLN A 348 38.86 2.62 6.63
N MET A 349 38.24 3.78 6.48
CA MET A 349 37.34 4.33 7.50
C MET A 349 36.16 3.41 7.81
N ARG A 350 35.51 2.86 6.81
CA ARG A 350 34.38 1.93 6.97
C ARG A 350 34.83 0.64 7.68
N LEU A 351 35.98 0.07 7.27
CA LEU A 351 36.56 -1.12 7.88
C LEU A 351 36.96 -0.89 9.35
N ASN A 352 37.53 0.26 9.68
CA ASN A 352 37.83 0.63 11.07
C ASN A 352 36.56 0.74 11.94
N ASN A 353 35.43 1.11 11.34
CA ASN A 353 34.16 1.17 12.02
C ASN A 353 33.42 -0.19 12.07
N GLY A 354 34.10 -1.28 11.65
CA GLY A 354 33.58 -2.65 11.75
C GLY A 354 32.60 -3.04 10.65
N ALA A 355 32.61 -2.33 9.53
CA ALA A 355 31.76 -2.71 8.40
C ALA A 355 32.21 -4.05 7.80
N ALA A 356 31.33 -5.04 7.75
CA ALA A 356 31.57 -6.32 7.08
C ALA A 356 31.44 -6.17 5.56
N VAL A 357 30.57 -5.27 5.12
CA VAL A 357 30.38 -4.91 3.71
C VAL A 357 30.71 -3.43 3.54
N VAL A 358 31.63 -3.12 2.65
CA VAL A 358 31.94 -1.75 2.23
C VAL A 358 31.32 -1.53 0.87
N ARG A 359 30.60 -0.42 0.73
CA ARG A 359 29.99 -0.02 -0.53
C ARG A 359 30.35 1.42 -0.85
N PHE A 360 30.47 1.75 -2.11
CA PHE A 360 30.67 3.11 -2.59
C PHE A 360 29.99 3.31 -3.94
N LYS A 361 29.40 4.49 -4.07
CA LYS A 361 28.53 4.89 -5.17
C LYS A 361 29.15 6.05 -5.95
N PHE A 362 28.71 6.19 -7.19
CA PHE A 362 29.12 7.33 -8.04
C PHE A 362 27.90 8.09 -8.56
N SER A 363 28.00 9.42 -8.60
CA SER A 363 26.96 10.27 -9.15
C SER A 363 26.97 10.28 -10.70
N SER A 364 28.09 9.88 -11.34
CA SER A 364 28.24 9.84 -12.79
C SER A 364 28.66 8.47 -13.32
N GLN A 365 28.22 8.14 -14.53
CA GLN A 365 28.62 6.92 -15.22
C GLN A 365 30.11 6.88 -15.50
N GLU A 366 30.70 8.03 -15.87
CA GLU A 366 32.15 8.10 -16.17
C GLU A 366 33.00 7.74 -14.96
N ALA A 367 32.71 8.28 -13.77
CA ALA A 367 33.42 7.96 -12.54
C ALA A 367 33.23 6.50 -12.13
N PHE A 368 32.02 5.98 -12.27
CA PHE A 368 31.70 4.58 -12.01
C PHE A 368 32.52 3.61 -12.90
N GLU A 369 32.60 3.86 -14.20
CA GLU A 369 33.37 3.03 -15.14
C GLU A 369 34.88 3.08 -14.84
N GLN A 370 35.42 4.22 -14.46
CA GLN A 370 36.81 4.33 -14.03
C GLN A 370 37.07 3.51 -12.75
N ALA A 371 36.19 3.61 -11.78
CA ALA A 371 36.27 2.82 -10.57
C ALA A 371 36.15 1.32 -10.85
N ARG A 372 35.17 0.91 -11.69
CA ARG A 372 35.01 -0.48 -12.10
C ARG A 372 36.27 -1.04 -12.76
N ALA A 373 36.92 -0.26 -13.63
CA ALA A 373 38.17 -0.68 -14.28
C ALA A 373 39.30 -0.95 -13.25
N ASP A 374 39.46 -0.13 -12.24
CA ASP A 374 40.52 -0.25 -11.26
C ASP A 374 40.19 -1.21 -10.11
N TRP A 375 38.96 -1.15 -9.57
CA TRP A 375 38.59 -1.92 -8.37
C TRP A 375 38.15 -3.35 -8.72
N ILE A 376 37.52 -3.58 -9.86
CA ILE A 376 37.04 -4.91 -10.26
C ILE A 376 38.05 -5.59 -11.18
N ASN A 377 38.54 -4.89 -12.20
CA ASN A 377 39.42 -5.49 -13.22
C ASN A 377 40.91 -5.26 -12.93
N GLY A 378 41.24 -4.37 -12.00
CA GLY A 378 42.61 -4.02 -11.59
C GLY A 378 42.97 -4.50 -10.19
N ASP A 379 43.98 -3.88 -9.60
CA ASP A 379 44.55 -4.29 -8.31
C ASP A 379 44.16 -3.33 -7.14
N ALA A 380 43.25 -2.38 -7.38
CA ALA A 380 42.90 -1.34 -6.37
C ALA A 380 42.42 -1.95 -5.04
N ILE A 381 41.64 -3.01 -5.07
CA ILE A 381 41.12 -3.72 -3.89
C ILE A 381 42.24 -4.29 -2.99
N GLN A 382 43.42 -4.60 -3.55
CA GLN A 382 44.52 -5.27 -2.82
C GLN A 382 45.03 -4.43 -1.62
N GLU A 383 44.98 -3.11 -1.70
CA GLU A 383 45.37 -2.26 -0.55
C GLU A 383 44.28 -2.26 0.53
N ALA A 384 43.02 -2.24 0.19
CA ALA A 384 41.93 -2.37 1.16
C ALA A 384 41.98 -3.75 1.85
N ALA A 385 42.24 -4.83 1.09
CA ALA A 385 42.38 -6.18 1.62
C ALA A 385 43.60 -6.31 2.56
N ARG A 386 44.75 -5.73 2.20
CA ARG A 386 45.91 -5.66 3.10
C ARG A 386 45.64 -4.87 4.38
N TYR A 387 44.90 -3.76 4.26
CA TYR A 387 44.47 -2.99 5.40
C TYR A 387 43.58 -3.80 6.32
N TYR A 388 42.58 -4.49 5.79
CA TYR A 388 41.69 -5.40 6.53
C TYR A 388 42.49 -6.45 7.31
N MET A 389 43.42 -7.16 6.64
CA MET A 389 44.29 -8.14 7.30
C MET A 389 45.08 -7.53 8.45
N THR A 390 45.56 -6.29 8.27
CA THR A 390 46.36 -5.58 9.31
C THR A 390 45.55 -5.28 10.56
N ILE A 391 44.34 -4.75 10.41
CA ILE A 391 43.49 -4.36 11.56
C ILE A 391 42.96 -5.58 12.32
N TYR A 392 42.74 -6.71 11.62
CA TYR A 392 42.23 -7.94 12.24
C TYR A 392 43.31 -8.98 12.54
N GLY A 393 44.60 -8.70 12.28
CA GLY A 393 45.71 -9.59 12.55
C GLY A 393 45.71 -10.87 11.73
N MET A 394 45.18 -10.84 10.52
CA MET A 394 45.01 -11.99 9.63
C MET A 394 46.20 -12.11 8.66
N SER A 395 46.52 -13.33 8.25
CA SER A 395 47.58 -13.58 7.26
C SER A 395 47.06 -13.73 5.82
N GLN A 396 45.78 -13.94 5.68
CA GLN A 396 45.09 -14.01 4.39
C GLN A 396 43.62 -13.55 4.57
N VAL A 397 43.00 -13.05 3.50
CA VAL A 397 41.60 -12.69 3.43
C VAL A 397 41.07 -13.12 2.07
N GLU A 398 39.87 -13.61 2.07
CA GLU A 398 39.04 -13.76 0.88
C GLU A 398 38.06 -12.59 0.89
N TYR A 399 37.84 -12.02 -0.27
CA TYR A 399 36.84 -10.96 -0.44
C TYR A 399 35.94 -11.27 -1.63
N HIS A 400 34.72 -10.85 -1.55
CA HIS A 400 33.72 -10.96 -2.59
C HIS A 400 33.27 -9.57 -3.03
N TYR A 401 32.89 -9.44 -4.30
CA TYR A 401 32.40 -8.17 -4.82
C TYR A 401 31.02 -8.30 -5.45
N GLY A 402 30.30 -7.19 -5.45
CA GLY A 402 29.04 -7.05 -6.16
C GLY A 402 28.97 -5.69 -6.86
N ILE A 403 28.27 -5.64 -7.97
CA ILE A 403 28.05 -4.41 -8.74
C ILE A 403 26.56 -4.25 -8.95
N LEU A 404 26.03 -3.10 -8.59
CA LEU A 404 24.68 -2.69 -8.94
C LEU A 404 24.75 -1.61 -10.03
N GLU A 405 24.75 -2.07 -11.28
CA GLU A 405 25.07 -1.26 -12.47
C GLU A 405 24.13 -0.05 -12.62
N ASN A 406 22.82 -0.28 -12.51
CA ASN A 406 21.80 0.76 -12.64
C ASN A 406 21.86 1.84 -11.55
N MET A 407 22.44 1.51 -10.39
CA MET A 407 22.62 2.41 -9.25
C MET A 407 24.08 2.92 -9.14
N LYS A 408 24.97 2.53 -10.05
CA LYS A 408 26.39 2.91 -10.09
C LYS A 408 27.11 2.66 -8.76
N THR A 409 26.83 1.50 -8.11
CA THR A 409 27.37 1.15 -6.79
C THR A 409 28.21 -0.12 -6.88
N ILE A 410 29.35 -0.11 -6.17
CA ILE A 410 30.27 -1.25 -6.01
C ILE A 410 30.27 -1.67 -4.53
N TYR A 411 30.20 -2.96 -4.30
CA TYR A 411 30.19 -3.62 -3.00
C TYR A 411 31.42 -4.49 -2.83
N TYR A 412 32.00 -4.52 -1.63
CA TYR A 412 33.01 -5.48 -1.20
C TYR A 412 32.66 -6.05 0.16
N MET A 413 32.70 -7.37 0.28
CA MET A 413 32.61 -8.11 1.53
C MET A 413 33.97 -8.76 1.81
N PHE A 414 34.48 -8.63 3.03
CA PHE A 414 35.77 -9.14 3.47
C PHE A 414 35.63 -10.28 4.46
#